data_3db480cb9d901fff1377717c4552feba
#
_entry.id   3db480cb9d901fff1377717c4552feba
#
_cell.length_a   1.000
_cell.length_b   1.000
_cell.length_c   1.000
_cell.angle_alpha   90.00
_cell.angle_beta   90.00
_cell.angle_gamma   90.00
#
_symmetry.space_group_name_H-M   'P 1'
#
loop_
_entity.id
_entity.type
_entity.pdbx_description
1 polymer ?
#
loop_
_entity_poly.entity_id
_entity_poly.type
_entity_poly.pdbx_seq_one_letter_code
_entity_poly.pdbx_strand_id
1 'polypeptide(L)'
;MKKLIIINGTMGVGKSTVSSELHKILKPSVYLDGDWCWDMNPFIVTDENKAMVTSNITHLLKSFLNNSNFEYIIFCWVIHKEDIFAQILEPLKDYSFQLHKISLVCSEAALKERLNRDVKIGIREADVIGRSVERIELYNKMDTNKVDVSDITASQAAKQIYEIVK
;
A
#
# COMPACT_ATOMS: atom_id res chain seq x y z
N MET A 1 17.62 0.26 -13.98
CA MET A 1 16.38 -0.56 -13.98
C MET A 1 15.38 0.10 -13.04
N LYS A 2 14.12 0.25 -13.45
CA LYS A 2 13.07 0.83 -12.58
C LYS A 2 12.79 -0.06 -11.38
N LYS A 3 12.33 0.55 -10.29
CA LYS A 3 11.95 -0.16 -9.06
C LYS A 3 10.47 0.04 -8.78
N LEU A 4 9.72 -1.05 -8.74
CA LEU A 4 8.33 -1.07 -8.29
C LEU A 4 8.28 -1.45 -6.81
N ILE A 5 7.85 -0.51 -5.98
CA ILE A 5 7.78 -0.67 -4.52
C ILE A 5 6.30 -0.76 -4.16
N ILE A 6 5.86 -1.95 -3.74
CA ILE A 6 4.49 -2.18 -3.29
C ILE A 6 4.46 -2.21 -1.78
N ILE A 7 3.72 -1.27 -1.18
CA ILE A 7 3.56 -1.15 0.27
C ILE A 7 2.16 -1.61 0.63
N ASN A 8 2.04 -2.70 1.38
CA ASN A 8 0.77 -3.20 1.88
C ASN A 8 0.71 -3.17 3.41
N GLY A 9 -0.43 -3.55 3.94
CA GLY A 9 -0.70 -3.58 5.37
C GLY A 9 -2.18 -3.37 5.65
N THR A 10 -2.61 -3.69 6.87
CA THR A 10 -4.02 -3.56 7.26
C THR A 10 -4.48 -2.10 7.25
N MET A 11 -5.80 -1.88 7.28
CA MET A 11 -6.36 -0.52 7.37
C MET A 11 -5.90 0.15 8.67
N GLY A 12 -5.53 1.43 8.57
CA GLY A 12 -5.08 2.22 9.73
C GLY A 12 -3.62 2.04 10.11
N VAL A 13 -2.86 1.14 9.46
CA VAL A 13 -1.42 0.94 9.78
C VAL A 13 -0.52 2.09 9.34
N GLY A 14 -0.99 2.96 8.42
CA GLY A 14 -0.23 4.14 7.97
C GLY A 14 0.36 4.06 6.57
N LYS A 15 -0.12 3.17 5.70
CA LYS A 15 0.40 2.98 4.33
C LYS A 15 0.53 4.28 3.54
N SER A 16 -0.55 5.05 3.42
CA SER A 16 -0.58 6.28 2.61
C SER A 16 0.39 7.33 3.16
N THR A 17 0.47 7.47 4.49
CA THR A 17 1.39 8.42 5.13
C THR A 17 2.84 8.02 4.90
N VAL A 18 3.19 6.75 5.12
CA VAL A 18 4.55 6.23 4.90
C VAL A 18 4.94 6.34 3.42
N SER A 19 4.02 6.00 2.50
CA SER A 19 4.26 6.10 1.06
C SER A 19 4.48 7.55 0.61
N SER A 20 3.74 8.50 1.17
CA SER A 20 3.94 9.92 0.93
C SER A 20 5.31 10.41 1.44
N GLU A 21 5.74 9.98 2.63
CA GLU A 21 7.07 10.30 3.14
C GLU A 21 8.19 9.67 2.28
N LEU A 22 8.00 8.42 1.84
CA LEU A 22 8.94 7.75 0.94
C LEU A 22 9.04 8.46 -0.40
N HIS A 23 7.93 8.92 -0.96
CA HIS A 23 7.89 9.69 -2.21
C HIS A 23 8.69 10.99 -2.14
N LYS A 24 8.76 11.64 -0.97
CA LYS A 24 9.56 12.86 -0.78
C LYS A 24 11.06 12.60 -0.86
N ILE A 25 11.52 11.42 -0.45
CA ILE A 25 12.96 11.08 -0.36
C ILE A 25 13.47 10.26 -1.54
N LEU A 26 12.65 9.47 -2.21
CA LEU A 26 12.99 8.76 -3.45
C LEU A 26 12.74 9.66 -4.66
N LYS A 27 13.79 10.00 -5.41
CA LYS A 27 13.70 10.88 -6.59
C LYS A 27 14.55 10.33 -7.73
N PRO A 28 14.04 10.34 -8.98
CA PRO A 28 12.68 10.71 -9.39
C PRO A 28 11.67 9.58 -9.15
N SER A 29 10.53 9.89 -8.56
CA SER A 29 9.51 8.91 -8.25
C SER A 29 8.09 9.36 -8.62
N VAL A 30 7.18 8.38 -8.72
CA VAL A 30 5.74 8.58 -8.84
C VAL A 30 5.04 7.73 -7.78
N TYR A 31 3.94 8.22 -7.24
CA TYR A 31 3.18 7.57 -6.18
C TYR A 31 1.73 7.35 -6.60
N LEU A 32 1.23 6.15 -6.33
CA LEU A 32 -0.17 5.75 -6.51
C LEU A 32 -0.68 5.13 -5.20
N ASP A 33 -1.77 5.67 -4.68
CA ASP A 33 -2.59 4.99 -3.67
C ASP A 33 -3.73 4.24 -4.36
N GLY A 34 -3.85 2.94 -4.12
CA GLY A 34 -4.90 2.12 -4.74
C GLY A 34 -6.31 2.58 -4.36
N ASP A 35 -6.47 3.20 -3.20
CA ASP A 35 -7.76 3.73 -2.75
C ASP A 35 -8.25 4.90 -3.61
N TRP A 36 -7.38 5.61 -4.32
CA TRP A 36 -7.81 6.66 -5.27
C TRP A 36 -8.63 6.11 -6.42
N CYS A 37 -8.42 4.83 -6.79
CA CYS A 37 -9.21 4.17 -7.83
C CYS A 37 -10.59 3.72 -7.33
N TRP A 38 -10.84 3.81 -6.02
CA TRP A 38 -12.13 3.53 -5.36
C TRP A 38 -12.93 4.78 -5.04
N ASP A 39 -12.47 5.97 -5.40
CA ASP A 39 -13.19 7.21 -5.12
C ASP A 39 -14.44 7.30 -6.00
N MET A 40 -15.55 6.85 -5.45
CA MET A 40 -16.86 6.82 -6.11
C MET A 40 -18.00 7.14 -5.13
N ASN A 41 -19.05 7.71 -5.62
CA ASN A 41 -20.25 8.07 -4.83
C ASN A 41 -21.54 7.54 -5.51
N PRO A 42 -22.30 6.63 -4.87
CA PRO A 42 -22.00 6.00 -3.59
C PRO A 42 -20.84 4.97 -3.69
N PHE A 43 -20.16 4.70 -2.59
CA PHE A 43 -19.15 3.65 -2.53
C PHE A 43 -19.81 2.28 -2.54
N ILE A 44 -19.60 1.52 -3.62
CA ILE A 44 -20.24 0.20 -3.84
C ILE A 44 -19.18 -0.82 -4.23
N VAL A 45 -19.07 -1.90 -3.47
CA VAL A 45 -18.16 -3.01 -3.73
C VAL A 45 -18.90 -4.13 -4.45
N THR A 46 -18.72 -4.20 -5.77
CA THR A 46 -19.20 -5.28 -6.64
C THR A 46 -18.02 -5.93 -7.35
N ASP A 47 -18.22 -7.10 -7.96
CA ASP A 47 -17.18 -7.75 -8.74
C ASP A 47 -16.81 -6.93 -9.98
N GLU A 48 -17.79 -6.24 -10.59
CA GLU A 48 -17.55 -5.31 -11.69
C GLU A 48 -16.66 -4.14 -11.25
N ASN A 49 -16.96 -3.50 -10.11
CA ASN A 49 -16.16 -2.39 -9.58
C ASN A 49 -14.76 -2.86 -9.15
N LYS A 50 -14.62 -4.05 -8.57
CA LYS A 50 -13.31 -4.64 -8.27
C LYS A 50 -12.47 -4.83 -9.55
N ALA A 51 -13.06 -5.36 -10.61
CA ALA A 51 -12.40 -5.55 -11.89
C ALA A 51 -11.98 -4.22 -12.50
N MET A 52 -12.85 -3.21 -12.48
CA MET A 52 -12.55 -1.86 -12.94
C MET A 52 -11.39 -1.24 -12.15
N VAL A 53 -11.42 -1.30 -10.83
CA VAL A 53 -10.35 -0.74 -9.97
C VAL A 53 -9.01 -1.43 -10.25
N THR A 54 -8.99 -2.76 -10.33
CA THR A 54 -7.77 -3.51 -10.66
C THR A 54 -7.24 -3.13 -12.05
N SER A 55 -8.12 -2.97 -13.03
CA SER A 55 -7.75 -2.52 -14.38
C SER A 55 -7.17 -1.11 -14.36
N ASN A 56 -7.77 -0.18 -13.63
CA ASN A 56 -7.28 1.20 -13.51
C ASN A 56 -5.90 1.24 -12.83
N ILE A 57 -5.71 0.52 -11.73
CA ILE A 57 -4.42 0.42 -11.03
C ILE A 57 -3.35 -0.12 -11.99
N THR A 58 -3.61 -1.23 -12.67
CA THR A 58 -2.63 -1.85 -13.57
C THR A 58 -2.33 -0.98 -14.79
N HIS A 59 -3.32 -0.25 -15.31
CA HIS A 59 -3.12 0.72 -16.38
C HIS A 59 -2.17 1.86 -15.94
N LEU A 60 -2.40 2.43 -14.76
CA LEU A 60 -1.54 3.49 -14.22
C LEU A 60 -0.12 2.98 -13.99
N LEU A 61 0.05 1.80 -13.39
CA LEU A 61 1.36 1.20 -13.16
C LEU A 61 2.13 0.96 -14.49
N LYS A 62 1.44 0.47 -15.54
CA LYS A 62 2.03 0.34 -16.89
C LYS A 62 2.48 1.69 -17.45
N SER A 63 1.65 2.72 -17.31
CA SER A 63 1.98 4.07 -17.76
C SER A 63 3.23 4.60 -17.05
N PHE A 64 3.35 4.39 -15.74
CA PHE A 64 4.53 4.80 -14.97
C PHE A 64 5.78 4.01 -15.34
N LEU A 65 5.65 2.69 -15.56
CA LEU A 65 6.76 1.84 -16.00
C LEU A 65 7.28 2.23 -17.39
N ASN A 66 6.40 2.71 -18.28
CA ASN A 66 6.79 3.19 -19.60
C ASN A 66 7.38 4.60 -19.59
N ASN A 67 7.14 5.40 -18.57
CA ASN A 67 7.61 6.79 -18.52
C ASN A 67 9.08 6.89 -18.14
N SER A 68 9.91 7.45 -18.99
CA SER A 68 11.37 7.55 -18.78
C SER A 68 11.78 8.48 -17.61
N ASN A 69 10.90 9.35 -17.13
CA ASN A 69 11.20 10.32 -16.08
C ASN A 69 11.22 9.72 -14.67
N PHE A 70 10.71 8.49 -14.48
CA PHE A 70 10.63 7.86 -13.15
C PHE A 70 11.62 6.70 -13.03
N GLU A 71 12.30 6.64 -11.90
CA GLU A 71 13.13 5.51 -11.47
C GLU A 71 12.37 4.65 -10.46
N TYR A 72 11.62 5.29 -9.55
CA TYR A 72 10.87 4.63 -8.49
C TYR A 72 9.37 4.79 -8.72
N ILE A 73 8.65 3.68 -8.71
CA ILE A 73 7.20 3.61 -8.73
C ILE A 73 6.74 3.10 -7.37
N ILE A 74 6.08 3.96 -6.59
CA ILE A 74 5.57 3.64 -5.26
C ILE A 74 4.08 3.37 -5.40
N PHE A 75 3.64 2.20 -4.97
CA PHE A 75 2.23 1.81 -4.97
C PHE A 75 1.85 1.30 -3.59
N CYS A 76 0.79 1.82 -2.98
CA CYS A 76 0.28 1.28 -1.74
C CYS A 76 -1.18 0.87 -1.84
N TRP A 77 -1.52 -0.24 -1.17
CA TRP A 77 -2.89 -0.74 -1.11
C TRP A 77 -3.08 -1.80 -0.03
N VAL A 78 -4.37 -2.15 0.28
CA VAL A 78 -4.74 -3.25 1.20
C VAL A 78 -4.65 -4.60 0.50
N ILE A 79 -3.45 -5.08 0.23
CA ILE A 79 -3.22 -6.38 -0.39
C ILE A 79 -3.05 -7.43 0.72
N HIS A 80 -4.11 -8.13 1.08
CA HIS A 80 -4.13 -9.09 2.19
C HIS A 80 -4.08 -10.56 1.76
N LYS A 81 -3.97 -10.81 0.46
CA LYS A 81 -3.85 -12.16 -0.14
C LYS A 81 -2.84 -12.14 -1.28
N GLU A 82 -2.11 -13.24 -1.47
CA GLU A 82 -1.16 -13.39 -2.58
C GLU A 82 -1.86 -13.30 -3.96
N ASP A 83 -3.11 -13.76 -4.07
CA ASP A 83 -3.88 -13.66 -5.32
C ASP A 83 -4.06 -12.20 -5.78
N ILE A 84 -4.16 -11.25 -4.85
CA ILE A 84 -4.26 -9.82 -5.19
C ILE A 84 -2.92 -9.31 -5.74
N PHE A 85 -1.79 -9.75 -5.17
CA PHE A 85 -0.48 -9.47 -5.76
C PHE A 85 -0.39 -10.02 -7.18
N ALA A 86 -0.84 -11.27 -7.40
CA ALA A 86 -0.82 -11.90 -8.72
C ALA A 86 -1.67 -11.10 -9.73
N GLN A 87 -2.88 -10.67 -9.35
CA GLN A 87 -3.74 -9.85 -10.21
C GLN A 87 -3.10 -8.51 -10.60
N ILE A 88 -2.30 -7.90 -9.73
CA ILE A 88 -1.59 -6.65 -10.03
C ILE A 88 -0.33 -6.92 -10.86
N LEU A 89 0.42 -7.96 -10.56
CA LEU A 89 1.74 -8.21 -11.17
C LEU A 89 1.67 -8.93 -12.52
N GLU A 90 0.71 -9.85 -12.72
CA GLU A 90 0.58 -10.60 -13.98
C GLU A 90 0.45 -9.68 -15.21
N PRO A 91 -0.38 -8.61 -15.19
CA PRO A 91 -0.42 -7.66 -16.30
C PRO A 91 0.87 -6.88 -16.54
N LEU A 92 1.82 -6.90 -15.60
CA LEU A 92 3.10 -6.18 -15.67
C LEU A 92 4.29 -7.08 -16.06
N LYS A 93 4.07 -8.36 -16.33
CA LYS A 93 5.13 -9.37 -16.57
C LYS A 93 6.07 -9.04 -17.74
N ASP A 94 5.57 -8.31 -18.75
CA ASP A 94 6.36 -7.92 -19.92
C ASP A 94 7.23 -6.68 -19.70
N TYR A 95 7.15 -6.08 -18.50
CA TYR A 95 7.94 -4.90 -18.12
C TYR A 95 9.16 -5.29 -17.29
N SER A 96 10.30 -4.65 -17.57
CA SER A 96 11.53 -4.88 -16.81
C SER A 96 11.61 -3.93 -15.62
N PHE A 97 11.51 -4.47 -14.41
CA PHE A 97 11.66 -3.72 -13.14
C PHE A 97 12.13 -4.62 -12.01
N GLN A 98 12.71 -4.02 -10.99
CA GLN A 98 12.99 -4.69 -9.71
C GLN A 98 11.77 -4.52 -8.80
N LEU A 99 11.23 -5.64 -8.30
CA LEU A 99 10.08 -5.65 -7.40
C LEU A 99 10.53 -5.65 -5.94
N HIS A 100 9.96 -4.73 -5.16
CA HIS A 100 10.08 -4.71 -3.70
C HIS A 100 8.68 -4.79 -3.08
N LYS A 101 8.39 -5.89 -2.37
CA LYS A 101 7.16 -6.06 -1.61
C LYS A 101 7.45 -5.74 -0.14
N ILE A 102 6.76 -4.74 0.41
CA ILE A 102 6.92 -4.25 1.78
C ILE A 102 5.59 -4.36 2.51
N SER A 103 5.57 -5.04 3.65
CA SER A 103 4.41 -5.04 4.54
C SER A 103 4.66 -4.17 5.77
N LEU A 104 3.82 -3.16 5.96
CA LEU A 104 3.76 -2.44 7.22
C LEU A 104 3.00 -3.29 8.23
N VAL A 105 3.66 -3.61 9.31
CA VAL A 105 3.11 -4.39 10.42
C VAL A 105 3.15 -3.58 11.70
N CYS A 106 2.28 -3.87 12.65
CA CYS A 106 2.30 -3.25 13.96
C CYS A 106 1.63 -4.15 14.99
N SER A 107 1.84 -3.83 16.28
CA SER A 107 1.13 -4.48 17.36
C SER A 107 -0.37 -4.16 17.31
N GLU A 108 -1.19 -5.07 17.84
CA GLU A 108 -2.64 -4.85 17.96
C GLU A 108 -2.95 -3.58 18.76
N ALA A 109 -2.20 -3.33 19.85
CA ALA A 109 -2.37 -2.16 20.70
C ALA A 109 -2.13 -0.85 19.91
N ALA A 110 -1.03 -0.77 19.14
CA ALA A 110 -0.71 0.39 18.32
C ALA A 110 -1.77 0.62 17.23
N LEU A 111 -2.25 -0.45 16.60
CA LEU A 111 -3.30 -0.36 15.57
C LEU A 111 -4.62 0.15 16.16
N LYS A 112 -5.05 -0.42 17.29
CA LYS A 112 -6.28 0.00 17.97
C LYS A 112 -6.22 1.47 18.40
N GLU A 113 -5.09 1.94 18.90
CA GLU A 113 -4.91 3.35 19.26
C GLU A 113 -5.11 4.28 18.04
N ARG A 114 -4.47 3.96 16.92
CA ARG A 114 -4.59 4.73 15.67
C ARG A 114 -6.02 4.75 15.15
N LEU A 115 -6.66 3.58 15.07
CA LEU A 115 -8.03 3.46 14.57
C LEU A 115 -9.05 4.14 15.49
N ASN A 116 -8.89 4.04 16.82
CA ASN A 116 -9.74 4.77 17.76
C ASN A 116 -9.62 6.29 17.61
N ARG A 117 -8.43 6.79 17.32
CA ARG A 117 -8.23 8.21 17.00
C ARG A 117 -8.97 8.61 15.73
N ASP A 118 -8.86 7.82 14.66
CA ASP A 118 -9.54 8.05 13.39
C ASP A 118 -11.07 8.05 13.55
N VAL A 119 -11.61 7.14 14.36
CA VAL A 119 -13.05 7.06 14.68
C VAL A 119 -13.50 8.31 15.46
N LYS A 120 -12.74 8.73 16.48
CA LYS A 120 -13.07 9.92 17.28
C LYS A 120 -13.18 11.20 16.46
N ILE A 121 -12.36 11.35 15.44
CA ILE A 121 -12.35 12.53 14.56
C ILE A 121 -13.21 12.35 13.30
N GLY A 122 -13.97 11.24 13.21
CA GLY A 122 -14.94 10.99 12.15
C GLY A 122 -14.36 10.58 10.79
N ILE A 123 -13.08 10.17 10.74
CA ILE A 123 -12.44 9.68 9.50
C ILE A 123 -12.91 8.26 9.18
N ARG A 124 -13.23 7.45 10.20
CA ARG A 124 -13.62 6.04 10.06
C ARG A 124 -14.80 5.67 10.92
N GLU A 125 -15.53 4.65 10.50
CA GLU A 125 -16.57 4.00 11.31
C GLU A 125 -15.94 3.00 12.30
N ALA A 126 -16.61 2.77 13.43
CA ALA A 126 -16.08 1.93 14.51
C ALA A 126 -15.89 0.44 14.13
N ASP A 127 -16.66 -0.06 13.14
CA ASP A 127 -16.60 -1.44 12.66
C ASP A 127 -15.24 -1.80 11.99
N VAL A 128 -14.47 -0.79 11.56
CA VAL A 128 -13.16 -1.01 10.95
C VAL A 128 -12.14 -1.62 11.91
N ILE A 129 -12.27 -1.38 13.22
CA ILE A 129 -11.27 -1.79 14.23
C ILE A 129 -11.13 -3.32 14.24
N GLY A 130 -12.24 -4.05 14.41
CA GLY A 130 -12.23 -5.52 14.44
C GLY A 130 -11.65 -6.12 13.17
N ARG A 131 -12.14 -5.69 12.00
CA ARG A 131 -11.69 -6.17 10.68
C ARG A 131 -10.19 -5.93 10.44
N SER A 132 -9.68 -4.78 10.87
CA SER A 132 -8.28 -4.41 10.69
C SER A 132 -7.35 -5.24 11.59
N VAL A 133 -7.75 -5.47 12.84
CA VAL A 133 -7.01 -6.28 13.81
C VAL A 133 -6.94 -7.75 13.36
N GLU A 134 -8.05 -8.33 12.94
CA GLU A 134 -8.11 -9.71 12.44
C GLU A 134 -7.16 -9.97 11.25
N ARG A 135 -6.88 -8.94 10.45
CA ARG A 135 -6.01 -9.04 9.28
C ARG A 135 -4.52 -8.90 9.58
N ILE A 136 -4.11 -8.47 10.78
CA ILE A 136 -2.68 -8.29 11.12
C ILE A 136 -1.87 -9.55 10.78
N GLU A 137 -2.33 -10.73 11.18
CA GLU A 137 -1.64 -11.99 10.97
C GLU A 137 -1.50 -12.37 9.49
N LEU A 138 -2.41 -11.93 8.62
CA LEU A 138 -2.28 -12.17 7.18
C LEU A 138 -1.03 -11.49 6.62
N TYR A 139 -0.77 -10.26 7.04
CA TYR A 139 0.40 -9.51 6.60
C TYR A 139 1.70 -10.03 7.22
N ASN A 140 1.66 -10.49 8.48
CA ASN A 140 2.82 -11.12 9.14
C ASN A 140 3.31 -12.36 8.37
N LYS A 141 2.39 -13.14 7.79
CA LYS A 141 2.68 -14.40 7.08
C LYS A 141 3.06 -14.23 5.61
N MET A 142 2.84 -13.06 5.01
CA MET A 142 3.16 -12.82 3.60
C MET A 142 4.66 -12.87 3.34
N ASP A 143 5.05 -13.31 2.15
CA ASP A 143 6.43 -13.25 1.66
C ASP A 143 6.77 -11.83 1.19
N THR A 144 7.07 -10.97 2.17
CA THR A 144 7.38 -9.55 2.00
C THR A 144 8.42 -9.10 3.03
N ASN A 145 9.14 -8.03 2.75
CA ASN A 145 9.94 -7.36 3.77
C ASN A 145 9.02 -6.68 4.79
N LYS A 146 9.22 -6.95 6.08
CA LYS A 146 8.40 -6.38 7.15
C LYS A 146 9.04 -5.11 7.68
N VAL A 147 8.22 -4.07 7.83
CA VAL A 147 8.59 -2.84 8.55
C VAL A 147 7.60 -2.67 9.71
N ASP A 148 8.07 -2.84 10.91
CA ASP A 148 7.26 -2.65 12.13
C ASP A 148 7.13 -1.16 12.43
N VAL A 149 5.90 -0.68 12.38
CA VAL A 149 5.56 0.74 12.59
C VAL A 149 4.87 0.99 13.93
N SER A 150 4.96 0.06 14.87
CA SER A 150 4.32 0.19 16.21
C SER A 150 4.76 1.47 16.92
N ASP A 151 6.07 1.70 16.98
CA ASP A 151 6.69 2.73 17.84
C ASP A 151 7.55 3.73 17.05
N ILE A 152 7.37 3.81 15.71
CA ILE A 152 8.12 4.71 14.85
C ILE A 152 7.20 5.66 14.08
N THR A 153 7.74 6.80 13.69
CA THR A 153 7.05 7.75 12.83
C THR A 153 7.00 7.28 11.37
N ALA A 154 6.10 7.84 10.57
CA ALA A 154 6.02 7.56 9.15
C ALA A 154 7.33 7.92 8.41
N SER A 155 8.00 9.00 8.82
CA SER A 155 9.30 9.39 8.26
C SER A 155 10.41 8.39 8.58
N GLN A 156 10.41 7.82 9.80
CA GLN A 156 11.36 6.76 10.17
C GLN A 156 11.08 5.47 9.40
N ALA A 157 9.81 5.08 9.25
CA ALA A 157 9.43 3.94 8.42
C ALA A 157 9.85 4.13 6.95
N ALA A 158 9.62 5.31 6.38
CA ALA A 158 10.05 5.63 5.02
C ALA A 158 11.57 5.53 4.85
N LYS A 159 12.36 5.95 5.84
CA LYS A 159 13.82 5.79 5.83
C LYS A 159 14.24 4.32 5.87
N GLN A 160 13.57 3.48 6.66
CA GLN A 160 13.84 2.04 6.66
C GLN A 160 13.55 1.42 5.29
N ILE A 161 12.43 1.79 4.66
CA ILE A 161 12.09 1.31 3.31
C ILE A 161 13.13 1.79 2.30
N TYR A 162 13.57 3.05 2.39
CA TYR A 162 14.62 3.59 1.52
C TYR A 162 15.89 2.72 1.57
N GLU A 163 16.33 2.31 2.77
CA GLU A 163 17.52 1.44 2.93
C GLU A 163 17.34 0.05 2.28
N ILE A 164 16.11 -0.46 2.22
CA ILE A 164 15.80 -1.75 1.57
C ILE A 164 15.81 -1.63 0.04
N VAL A 165 15.41 -0.49 -0.51
CA VAL A 165 15.15 -0.34 -1.95
C VAL A 165 16.21 0.45 -2.72
N LYS A 166 17.17 1.09 -2.04
CA LYS A 166 18.23 1.90 -2.66
C LYS A 166 19.23 1.11 -3.52
#